data_2eeb95975e0c2dec3d6162e9c4d47de1
#
_entry.id   2eeb95975e0c2dec3d6162e9c4d47de1
#
_cell.length_a   1.000
_cell.length_b   1.000
_cell.length_c   1.000
_cell.angle_alpha   90.00
_cell.angle_beta   90.00
_cell.angle_gamma   90.00
#
_symmetry.space_group_name_H-M   'P 1'
#
loop_
_entity.id
_entity.type
_entity.pdbx_description
1 polymer ?
#
loop_
_entity_poly.entity_id
_entity_poly.type
_entity_poly.pdbx_seq_one_letter_code
_entity_poly.pdbx_strand_id
1 'polypeptide(L)'
;MKFSFKIQQYQTDAVDAVARVFQGQPYNAGVSYLRDMGNLSAQPQQLSLVSSGDDATQVELLDLINDSGFKNEALQLTDQELLQNIRTLQAEANIHQSDKLVAPLGRCSLDIEMETGTGKTYVYIKTMFELNKRYGWSKFIVVVPSIAIREGVKKSFEITADHFMECYGKKARFFIYNSSNLNQLDSFSSNSGINVMIINTQAFAASMNEDKNVEGRKGDAAARIIYTKRDEFGSRRPIDVIAANRPILILDEPQKMGKEDSATQKALKKFNPLFTLNYSATHAKQHNLIYVLDALDAYNKRLVKKIEVKGFEVKNLRGTDKYLYLESIIISPKNPPRAKVEMEVSHQNGTKREFHMLDVGDNLYYKSGEMEQYKGFVVSEIDPITGVVTFTNGDTIRKGDVTGDVSENDMRRVQIHETILSHFEKEQELFKLGIKTLSLFFIDEVAKYRQYDEDGNELLGEYGKIFEQEYLSVLNEHRTLFDPAYTAYLDSTDVHDVHKGYFSIDKKGHSVNSSVKRGSDMSDDISAYDLILKNKERLLSFEEPTRFIFSHSALREGWDNPNVFQICTLKHSDS
;
A
#
# COMPACT_ATOMS: atom_id res chain seq x y z
N MET A 1 5.25 -16.57 15.98
CA MET A 1 4.77 -17.45 14.90
C MET A 1 5.87 -17.60 13.88
N LYS A 2 6.29 -18.83 13.51
CA LYS A 2 7.33 -19.03 12.48
C LYS A 2 6.59 -19.09 11.13
N PHE A 3 6.82 -18.12 10.25
CA PHE A 3 6.23 -18.14 8.92
C PHE A 3 6.89 -19.22 8.07
N SER A 4 6.08 -20.04 7.40
CA SER A 4 6.53 -20.97 6.38
C SER A 4 6.26 -20.37 5.01
N PHE A 5 7.32 -20.07 4.27
CA PHE A 5 7.21 -19.51 2.92
C PHE A 5 7.18 -20.64 1.89
N LYS A 6 6.14 -20.66 1.06
CA LYS A 6 6.07 -21.55 -0.10
C LYS A 6 6.71 -20.85 -1.30
N ILE A 7 7.68 -21.50 -1.93
CA ILE A 7 8.28 -20.99 -3.17
C ILE A 7 7.22 -21.02 -4.27
N GLN A 8 6.96 -19.86 -4.85
CA GLN A 8 6.03 -19.69 -5.96
C GLN A 8 6.81 -19.59 -7.28
N GLN A 9 6.36 -20.32 -8.31
CA GLN A 9 7.07 -20.38 -9.58
C GLN A 9 7.13 -19.00 -10.26
N TYR A 10 6.00 -18.28 -10.33
CA TYR A 10 5.95 -16.95 -10.94
C TYR A 10 6.90 -15.92 -10.29
N GLN A 11 7.14 -16.05 -8.95
CA GLN A 11 8.12 -15.21 -8.26
C GLN A 11 9.55 -15.60 -8.63
N THR A 12 9.78 -16.91 -8.81
CA THR A 12 11.09 -17.40 -9.25
C THR A 12 11.37 -16.98 -10.69
N ASP A 13 10.37 -17.03 -11.56
CA ASP A 13 10.48 -16.59 -12.96
C ASP A 13 10.81 -15.09 -13.06
N ALA A 14 10.17 -14.26 -12.23
CA ALA A 14 10.47 -12.83 -12.15
C ALA A 14 11.93 -12.56 -11.72
N VAL A 15 12.41 -13.27 -10.70
CA VAL A 15 13.80 -13.18 -10.22
C VAL A 15 14.78 -13.65 -11.29
N ASP A 16 14.49 -14.77 -11.95
CA ASP A 16 15.33 -15.32 -13.00
C ASP A 16 15.39 -14.41 -14.22
N ALA A 17 14.28 -13.79 -14.61
CA ALA A 17 14.25 -12.80 -15.69
C ALA A 17 15.23 -11.66 -15.40
N VAL A 18 15.23 -11.07 -14.19
CA VAL A 18 16.20 -10.04 -13.82
C VAL A 18 17.62 -10.54 -13.89
N ALA A 19 17.89 -11.71 -13.31
CA ALA A 19 19.27 -12.23 -13.26
C ALA A 19 19.79 -12.55 -14.65
N ARG A 20 18.98 -13.10 -15.55
CA ARG A 20 19.37 -13.46 -16.92
C ARG A 20 19.68 -12.26 -17.82
N VAL A 21 19.20 -11.05 -17.52
CA VAL A 21 19.62 -9.83 -18.23
C VAL A 21 21.13 -9.67 -18.20
N PHE A 22 21.77 -10.08 -17.10
CA PHE A 22 23.20 -9.94 -16.86
C PHE A 22 23.98 -11.23 -17.17
N GLN A 23 23.42 -12.15 -17.94
CA GLN A 23 24.12 -13.36 -18.36
C GLN A 23 25.37 -12.99 -19.15
N GLY A 24 26.51 -13.54 -18.77
CA GLY A 24 27.84 -13.19 -19.28
C GLY A 24 28.63 -12.25 -18.36
N GLN A 25 28.01 -11.63 -17.38
CA GLN A 25 28.71 -10.86 -16.34
C GLN A 25 29.51 -11.81 -15.44
N PRO A 26 30.83 -11.61 -15.28
CA PRO A 26 31.63 -12.45 -14.41
C PRO A 26 31.29 -12.23 -12.93
N TYR A 27 31.46 -13.29 -12.15
CA TYR A 27 31.32 -13.20 -10.69
C TYR A 27 32.53 -12.48 -10.08
N ASN A 28 32.27 -11.45 -9.28
CA ASN A 28 33.27 -10.77 -8.49
C ASN A 28 32.70 -10.36 -7.12
N ALA A 29 33.20 -10.97 -6.03
CA ALA A 29 32.70 -10.73 -4.68
C ALA A 29 33.43 -9.55 -4.04
N GLY A 30 32.92 -8.36 -4.27
CA GLY A 30 33.29 -7.18 -3.49
C GLY A 30 34.60 -6.54 -3.94
N VAL A 31 34.50 -5.49 -4.75
CA VAL A 31 35.62 -4.62 -5.08
C VAL A 31 35.87 -3.70 -3.88
N SER A 32 37.05 -3.81 -3.28
CA SER A 32 37.47 -2.91 -2.20
C SER A 32 37.88 -1.54 -2.74
N TYR A 33 37.68 -0.49 -1.97
CA TYR A 33 38.18 0.88 -2.22
C TYR A 33 38.50 1.57 -0.90
N LEU A 34 39.36 2.58 -0.94
CA LEU A 34 39.63 3.41 0.23
C LEU A 34 38.45 4.35 0.47
N ARG A 35 37.87 4.31 1.67
CA ARG A 35 36.71 5.13 2.05
C ARG A 35 37.07 6.55 2.38
N ASP A 36 38.21 6.74 3.02
CA ASP A 36 38.73 8.05 3.36
C ASP A 36 39.81 8.46 2.37
N MET A 37 39.45 9.41 1.50
CA MET A 37 40.39 10.14 0.66
C MET A 37 40.74 11.47 1.34
N GLY A 38 40.86 11.47 2.68
CA GLY A 38 41.22 12.64 3.46
C GLY A 38 42.45 13.32 2.90
N ASN A 39 42.29 14.58 2.46
CA ASN A 39 43.34 15.52 2.04
C ASN A 39 44.59 14.93 1.34
N LEU A 40 44.38 14.07 0.36
CA LEU A 40 45.44 13.70 -0.59
C LEU A 40 45.61 14.84 -1.62
N SER A 41 45.90 16.06 -1.14
CA SER A 41 46.65 17.03 -1.90
C SER A 41 48.16 16.76 -1.75
N ALA A 42 48.55 15.49 -2.01
CA ALA A 42 49.96 15.16 -2.10
C ALA A 42 50.08 14.00 -3.09
N GLN A 43 50.90 14.22 -4.08
CA GLN A 43 51.38 13.36 -5.15
C GLN A 43 51.27 11.87 -4.96
N PRO A 44 51.04 11.08 -6.01
CA PRO A 44 51.07 9.61 -5.92
C PRO A 44 52.49 9.19 -5.54
N GLN A 45 52.71 8.90 -4.27
CA GLN A 45 53.89 8.13 -3.86
C GLN A 45 53.66 6.69 -4.33
N GLN A 46 54.48 6.26 -5.27
CA GLN A 46 54.68 4.87 -5.61
C GLN A 46 54.90 4.08 -4.31
N LEU A 47 53.95 3.23 -3.95
CA LEU A 47 54.17 2.21 -2.94
C LEU A 47 55.21 1.23 -3.50
N SER A 48 56.46 1.46 -3.21
CA SER A 48 57.51 0.47 -3.38
C SER A 48 57.34 -0.57 -2.27
N LEU A 49 57.00 -1.79 -2.68
CA LEU A 49 57.09 -2.98 -1.83
C LEU A 49 58.56 -3.17 -1.38
N VAL A 50 58.89 -2.68 -0.21
CA VAL A 50 60.16 -3.06 0.46
C VAL A 50 59.82 -4.08 1.53
N SER A 51 60.17 -5.31 1.23
CA SER A 51 60.21 -6.40 2.20
C SER A 51 61.35 -6.20 3.18
N SER A 52 61.06 -5.91 4.45
CA SER A 52 61.86 -6.34 5.58
C SER A 52 61.19 -5.89 6.89
N GLY A 53 61.01 -6.87 7.78
CA GLY A 53 60.23 -6.86 9.00
C GLY A 53 60.42 -5.68 9.91
N ASP A 54 59.27 -5.35 10.48
CA ASP A 54 59.12 -4.80 11.81
C ASP A 54 57.62 -4.56 12.10
N ASP A 55 57.21 -4.62 13.34
CA ASP A 55 55.85 -4.52 13.86
C ASP A 55 55.04 -3.28 13.38
N ALA A 56 55.70 -2.26 12.88
CA ALA A 56 55.09 -1.04 12.34
C ALA A 56 54.24 -1.30 11.06
N THR A 57 54.64 -2.30 10.25
CA THR A 57 53.95 -2.61 8.98
C THR A 57 52.61 -3.31 9.19
N GLN A 58 52.42 -4.02 10.30
CA GLN A 58 51.12 -4.64 10.62
C GLN A 58 50.07 -3.62 11.08
N VAL A 59 50.47 -2.56 11.79
CA VAL A 59 49.57 -1.50 12.25
C VAL A 59 49.09 -0.65 11.06
N GLU A 60 49.98 -0.26 10.15
CA GLU A 60 49.60 0.46 8.92
C GLU A 60 48.73 -0.37 7.99
N LEU A 61 48.92 -1.68 7.88
CA LEU A 61 48.11 -2.58 7.08
C LEU A 61 46.71 -2.77 7.71
N LEU A 62 46.63 -2.83 9.04
CA LEU A 62 45.37 -2.92 9.79
C LEU A 62 44.55 -1.62 9.69
N ASP A 63 45.21 -0.47 9.73
CA ASP A 63 44.53 0.84 9.54
C ASP A 63 44.03 1.01 8.10
N LEU A 64 44.81 0.60 7.09
CA LEU A 64 44.38 0.56 5.70
C LEU A 64 43.19 -0.39 5.44
N ILE A 65 43.14 -1.52 6.14
CA ILE A 65 42.01 -2.45 6.07
C ILE A 65 40.80 -1.87 6.75
N ASN A 66 40.94 -1.17 7.85
CA ASN A 66 39.84 -0.51 8.56
C ASN A 66 39.23 0.64 7.77
N ASP A 67 40.01 1.32 6.93
CA ASP A 67 39.51 2.40 6.05
C ASP A 67 39.06 1.93 4.68
N SER A 68 39.09 0.62 4.39
CA SER A 68 38.59 0.08 3.14
C SER A 68 37.07 -0.02 3.14
N GLY A 69 36.47 0.29 1.98
CA GLY A 69 35.06 0.06 1.68
C GLY A 69 34.89 -0.99 0.60
N PHE A 70 33.66 -1.48 0.44
CA PHE A 70 33.28 -2.42 -0.62
C PHE A 70 32.22 -1.80 -1.53
N LYS A 71 32.39 -1.94 -2.83
CA LYS A 71 31.45 -1.46 -3.86
C LYS A 71 31.05 -2.59 -4.81
N ASN A 72 29.94 -2.39 -5.51
CA ASN A 72 29.58 -3.32 -6.58
C ASN A 72 30.58 -3.25 -7.74
N GLU A 73 30.93 -4.40 -8.31
CA GLU A 73 31.69 -4.48 -9.55
C GLU A 73 30.92 -3.80 -10.70
N ALA A 74 31.65 -3.17 -11.61
CA ALA A 74 31.05 -2.55 -12.78
C ALA A 74 30.44 -3.61 -13.72
N LEU A 75 29.45 -3.19 -14.51
CA LEU A 75 28.97 -3.99 -15.63
C LEU A 75 30.07 -4.08 -16.69
N GLN A 76 30.49 -5.31 -16.98
CA GLN A 76 31.48 -5.60 -18.02
C GLN A 76 30.82 -5.88 -19.38
N LEU A 77 29.53 -6.22 -19.38
CA LEU A 77 28.73 -6.40 -20.59
C LEU A 77 28.62 -5.08 -21.37
N THR A 78 28.72 -5.16 -22.69
CA THR A 78 28.44 -4.06 -23.59
C THR A 78 26.95 -3.76 -23.63
N ASP A 79 26.56 -2.56 -24.11
CA ASP A 79 25.16 -2.20 -24.25
C ASP A 79 24.44 -3.11 -25.28
N GLN A 80 25.15 -3.63 -26.26
CA GLN A 80 24.61 -4.57 -27.25
C GLN A 80 24.31 -5.94 -26.63
N GLU A 81 25.21 -6.46 -25.78
CA GLU A 81 25.00 -7.74 -25.06
C GLU A 81 23.84 -7.62 -24.09
N LEU A 82 23.76 -6.53 -23.32
CA LEU A 82 22.63 -6.26 -22.43
C LEU A 82 21.31 -6.21 -23.19
N LEU A 83 21.26 -5.46 -24.30
CA LEU A 83 20.07 -5.36 -25.13
C LEU A 83 19.67 -6.70 -25.74
N GLN A 84 20.64 -7.50 -26.17
CA GLN A 84 20.40 -8.84 -26.73
C GLN A 84 19.82 -9.78 -25.67
N ASN A 85 20.35 -9.76 -24.44
CA ASN A 85 19.81 -10.55 -23.33
C ASN A 85 18.36 -10.13 -23.02
N ILE A 86 18.08 -8.82 -22.97
CA ILE A 86 16.74 -8.30 -22.77
C ILE A 86 15.78 -8.77 -23.85
N ARG A 87 16.16 -8.64 -25.15
CA ARG A 87 15.33 -9.08 -26.28
C ARG A 87 15.03 -10.58 -26.26
N THR A 88 16.01 -11.38 -25.84
CA THR A 88 15.82 -12.83 -25.70
C THR A 88 14.75 -13.13 -24.65
N LEU A 89 14.81 -12.49 -23.48
CA LEU A 89 13.80 -12.64 -22.43
C LEU A 89 12.42 -12.16 -22.87
N GLN A 90 12.37 -11.01 -23.56
CA GLN A 90 11.13 -10.45 -24.10
C GLN A 90 10.49 -11.39 -25.13
N ALA A 91 11.29 -11.99 -26.01
CA ALA A 91 10.79 -12.97 -26.98
C ALA A 91 10.24 -14.23 -26.30
N GLU A 92 10.94 -14.77 -25.29
CA GLU A 92 10.50 -15.94 -24.52
C GLU A 92 9.19 -15.68 -23.76
N ALA A 93 9.02 -14.46 -23.25
CA ALA A 93 7.84 -14.03 -22.48
C ALA A 93 6.72 -13.43 -23.36
N ASN A 94 6.86 -13.42 -24.68
CA ASN A 94 5.93 -12.78 -25.62
C ASN A 94 5.69 -11.29 -25.31
N ILE A 95 6.74 -10.60 -24.87
CA ILE A 95 6.76 -9.16 -24.64
C ILE A 95 7.33 -8.47 -25.87
N HIS A 96 6.82 -7.29 -26.21
CA HIS A 96 7.36 -6.49 -27.32
C HIS A 96 8.85 -6.20 -27.10
N GLN A 97 9.68 -6.51 -28.11
CA GLN A 97 11.13 -6.34 -27.99
C GLN A 97 11.52 -4.87 -27.98
N SER A 98 12.44 -4.53 -27.09
CA SER A 98 12.98 -3.18 -26.97
C SER A 98 13.88 -2.83 -28.18
N ASP A 99 13.67 -1.64 -28.75
CA ASP A 99 14.51 -1.14 -29.86
C ASP A 99 15.91 -0.73 -29.39
N LYS A 100 16.00 -0.22 -28.18
CA LYS A 100 17.24 0.29 -27.58
C LYS A 100 17.28 0.05 -26.07
N LEU A 101 18.49 0.09 -25.54
CA LEU A 101 18.70 0.12 -24.09
C LEU A 101 18.27 1.47 -23.53
N VAL A 102 17.38 1.47 -22.53
CA VAL A 102 16.88 2.67 -21.86
C VAL A 102 17.59 2.82 -20.51
N ALA A 103 18.28 3.92 -20.32
CA ALA A 103 19.17 4.14 -19.16
C ALA A 103 19.00 5.53 -18.53
N PRO A 104 17.83 5.88 -18.00
CA PRO A 104 17.66 7.16 -17.30
C PRO A 104 18.47 7.22 -16.00
N LEU A 105 18.71 6.07 -15.36
CA LEU A 105 19.44 5.90 -14.12
C LEU A 105 20.37 4.67 -14.25
N GLY A 106 21.68 4.87 -14.15
CA GLY A 106 22.69 3.81 -14.30
C GLY A 106 22.85 3.36 -15.75
N ARG A 107 23.36 2.13 -15.95
CA ARG A 107 23.64 1.55 -17.28
C ARG A 107 22.38 1.03 -17.97
N CYS A 108 21.37 0.63 -17.23
CA CYS A 108 20.05 0.23 -17.75
C CYS A 108 18.97 0.40 -16.67
N SER A 109 17.73 0.55 -17.12
CA SER A 109 16.53 0.54 -16.29
C SER A 109 15.61 -0.58 -16.74
N LEU A 110 15.36 -1.54 -15.86
CA LEU A 110 14.57 -2.74 -16.12
C LEU A 110 13.22 -2.63 -15.43
N ASP A 111 12.15 -2.87 -16.15
CA ASP A 111 10.79 -2.85 -15.62
C ASP A 111 10.31 -4.27 -15.35
N ILE A 112 9.80 -4.47 -14.15
CA ILE A 112 9.20 -5.72 -13.67
C ILE A 112 7.76 -5.40 -13.28
N GLU A 113 6.82 -5.82 -14.11
CA GLU A 113 5.40 -5.62 -13.88
C GLU A 113 4.82 -6.78 -13.08
N MET A 114 4.29 -6.48 -11.91
CA MET A 114 3.66 -7.47 -11.03
C MET A 114 2.46 -6.84 -10.35
N GLU A 115 1.32 -7.51 -10.42
CA GLU A 115 0.10 -7.06 -9.79
C GLU A 115 0.25 -6.87 -8.26
N THR A 116 -0.52 -5.94 -7.70
CA THR A 116 -0.54 -5.67 -6.26
C THR A 116 -1.00 -6.93 -5.50
N GLY A 117 -0.30 -7.25 -4.39
CA GLY A 117 -0.60 -8.44 -3.59
C GLY A 117 0.08 -9.73 -4.08
N THR A 118 0.82 -9.73 -5.20
CA THR A 118 1.55 -10.91 -5.70
C THR A 118 2.93 -11.10 -5.06
N GLY A 119 3.32 -10.21 -4.13
CA GLY A 119 4.57 -10.32 -3.38
C GLY A 119 5.78 -9.65 -4.05
N LYS A 120 5.60 -8.50 -4.70
CA LYS A 120 6.70 -7.67 -5.25
C LYS A 120 7.88 -7.55 -4.30
N THR A 121 7.62 -7.23 -3.03
CA THR A 121 8.67 -7.07 -1.99
C THR A 121 9.49 -8.34 -1.79
N TYR A 122 8.85 -9.50 -1.71
CA TYR A 122 9.55 -10.79 -1.64
C TYR A 122 10.42 -11.02 -2.88
N VAL A 123 9.89 -10.71 -4.07
CA VAL A 123 10.61 -10.90 -5.34
C VAL A 123 11.87 -10.06 -5.40
N TYR A 124 11.81 -8.76 -5.09
CA TYR A 124 13.04 -7.96 -5.15
C TYR A 124 14.02 -8.27 -4.02
N ILE A 125 13.58 -8.72 -2.84
CA ILE A 125 14.50 -9.22 -1.81
C ILE A 125 15.20 -10.48 -2.34
N LYS A 126 14.47 -11.45 -2.89
CA LYS A 126 15.03 -12.67 -3.50
C LYS A 126 15.99 -12.32 -4.64
N THR A 127 15.66 -11.32 -5.45
CA THR A 127 16.52 -10.82 -6.55
C THR A 127 17.88 -10.35 -6.03
N MET A 128 17.94 -9.65 -4.89
CA MET A 128 19.23 -9.24 -4.30
C MET A 128 20.11 -10.43 -3.96
N PHE A 129 19.53 -11.49 -3.38
CA PHE A 129 20.26 -12.72 -3.07
C PHE A 129 20.73 -13.44 -4.33
N GLU A 130 19.89 -13.51 -5.37
CA GLU A 130 20.25 -14.18 -6.61
C GLU A 130 21.33 -13.41 -7.39
N LEU A 131 21.25 -12.07 -7.43
CA LEU A 131 22.30 -11.22 -8.03
C LEU A 131 23.62 -11.32 -7.26
N ASN A 132 23.55 -11.41 -5.92
CA ASN A 132 24.76 -11.66 -5.12
C ASN A 132 25.36 -13.04 -5.38
N LYS A 133 24.51 -14.06 -5.50
CA LYS A 133 24.95 -15.44 -5.77
C LYS A 133 25.61 -15.57 -7.15
N ARG A 134 25.00 -14.96 -8.20
CA ARG A 134 25.47 -15.10 -9.59
C ARG A 134 26.62 -14.16 -9.92
N TYR A 135 26.62 -12.92 -9.40
CA TYR A 135 27.51 -11.84 -9.85
C TYR A 135 28.33 -11.20 -8.72
N GLY A 136 28.04 -11.51 -7.46
CA GLY A 136 28.77 -10.97 -6.33
C GLY A 136 28.28 -9.58 -5.86
N TRP A 137 27.31 -8.97 -6.51
CA TRP A 137 26.80 -7.65 -6.13
C TRP A 137 26.16 -7.67 -4.75
N SER A 138 26.51 -6.69 -3.92
CA SER A 138 26.17 -6.69 -2.49
C SER A 138 25.59 -5.38 -1.96
N LYS A 139 25.58 -4.29 -2.75
CA LYS A 139 25.11 -2.97 -2.33
C LYS A 139 23.80 -2.62 -3.05
N PHE A 140 22.73 -2.52 -2.28
CA PHE A 140 21.38 -2.27 -2.80
C PHE A 140 20.72 -1.10 -2.06
N ILE A 141 19.93 -0.32 -2.77
CA ILE A 141 19.10 0.73 -2.18
C ILE A 141 17.66 0.51 -2.64
N VAL A 142 16.75 0.35 -1.70
CA VAL A 142 15.31 0.32 -1.95
C VAL A 142 14.76 1.71 -1.76
N VAL A 143 14.24 2.30 -2.82
CA VAL A 143 13.59 3.61 -2.81
C VAL A 143 12.08 3.41 -2.82
N VAL A 144 11.40 4.02 -1.88
CA VAL A 144 9.96 3.91 -1.72
C VAL A 144 9.29 5.29 -1.72
N PRO A 145 8.04 5.41 -2.19
CA PRO A 145 7.36 6.71 -2.26
C PRO A 145 6.91 7.25 -0.91
N SER A 146 6.64 6.38 0.08
CA SER A 146 6.08 6.80 1.36
C SER A 146 6.74 6.09 2.56
N ILE A 147 6.57 6.70 3.74
CA ILE A 147 7.05 6.14 5.02
C ILE A 147 6.36 4.80 5.31
N ALA A 148 5.10 4.67 4.96
CA ALA A 148 4.32 3.47 5.16
C ALA A 148 4.87 2.26 4.43
N ILE A 149 5.15 2.43 3.14
CA ILE A 149 5.77 1.39 2.32
C ILE A 149 7.16 1.07 2.86
N ARG A 150 7.92 2.08 3.33
CA ARG A 150 9.23 1.91 3.96
C ARG A 150 9.19 0.96 5.16
N GLU A 151 8.25 1.17 6.08
CA GLU A 151 8.08 0.29 7.26
C GLU A 151 7.62 -1.12 6.84
N GLY A 152 6.74 -1.23 5.84
CA GLY A 152 6.32 -2.51 5.26
C GLY A 152 7.48 -3.28 4.64
N VAL A 153 8.36 -2.60 3.91
CA VAL A 153 9.59 -3.20 3.34
C VAL A 153 10.53 -3.68 4.45
N LYS A 154 10.78 -2.84 5.48
CA LYS A 154 11.58 -3.25 6.64
C LYS A 154 11.03 -4.53 7.28
N LYS A 155 9.72 -4.56 7.53
CA LYS A 155 9.05 -5.74 8.11
C LYS A 155 9.20 -6.97 7.22
N SER A 156 9.13 -6.81 5.91
CA SER A 156 9.33 -7.90 4.95
C SER A 156 10.75 -8.48 5.05
N PHE A 157 11.78 -7.65 5.20
CA PHE A 157 13.15 -8.13 5.45
C PHE A 157 13.25 -8.91 6.77
N GLU A 158 12.60 -8.43 7.83
CA GLU A 158 12.60 -9.09 9.15
C GLU A 158 11.98 -10.49 9.07
N ILE A 159 10.76 -10.60 8.50
CA ILE A 159 10.02 -11.87 8.47
C ILE A 159 10.60 -12.89 7.48
N THR A 160 11.30 -12.44 6.43
CA THR A 160 11.91 -13.32 5.42
C THR A 160 13.36 -13.69 5.72
N ALA A 161 13.98 -13.10 6.75
CA ALA A 161 15.41 -13.27 7.04
C ALA A 161 15.83 -14.73 7.21
N ASP A 162 15.08 -15.51 7.99
CA ASP A 162 15.39 -16.92 8.24
C ASP A 162 15.12 -17.78 7.00
N HIS A 163 14.06 -17.49 6.26
CA HIS A 163 13.76 -18.16 4.99
C HIS A 163 14.91 -17.98 3.97
N PHE A 164 15.40 -16.76 3.78
CA PHE A 164 16.52 -16.53 2.86
C PHE A 164 17.85 -17.07 3.40
N MET A 165 18.04 -17.12 4.72
CA MET A 165 19.17 -17.82 5.31
C MET A 165 19.14 -19.32 5.00
N GLU A 166 17.98 -19.96 5.05
CA GLU A 166 17.81 -21.37 4.66
C GLU A 166 18.08 -21.57 3.15
N CYS A 167 17.60 -20.66 2.28
CA CYS A 167 17.73 -20.78 0.83
C CYS A 167 19.14 -20.47 0.29
N TYR A 168 19.83 -19.49 0.88
CA TYR A 168 21.08 -18.93 0.32
C TYR A 168 22.29 -19.04 1.26
N GLY A 169 22.12 -19.50 2.51
CA GLY A 169 23.20 -19.58 3.50
C GLY A 169 23.73 -18.21 3.95
N LYS A 170 23.02 -17.12 3.65
CA LYS A 170 23.42 -15.73 3.91
C LYS A 170 22.25 -14.93 4.46
N LYS A 171 22.55 -13.90 5.28
CA LYS A 171 21.59 -12.89 5.71
C LYS A 171 21.91 -11.55 5.06
N ALA A 172 20.88 -10.81 4.64
CA ALA A 172 21.03 -9.43 4.25
C ALA A 172 21.04 -8.55 5.50
N ARG A 173 21.94 -7.58 5.55
CA ARG A 173 21.90 -6.48 6.52
C ARG A 173 21.11 -5.35 5.91
N PHE A 174 20.15 -4.81 6.64
CA PHE A 174 19.32 -3.72 6.15
C PHE A 174 19.11 -2.67 7.23
N PHE A 175 18.91 -1.43 6.81
CA PHE A 175 18.58 -0.33 7.68
C PHE A 175 17.73 0.71 6.93
N ILE A 176 16.99 1.49 7.72
CA ILE A 176 16.29 2.67 7.19
C ILE A 176 17.25 3.85 7.27
N TYR A 177 17.42 4.56 6.15
CA TYR A 177 18.19 5.80 6.15
C TYR A 177 17.59 6.80 7.15
N ASN A 178 18.44 7.30 8.03
CA ASN A 178 18.10 8.31 9.02
C ASN A 178 19.19 9.37 9.06
N SER A 179 18.83 10.61 8.76
CA SER A 179 19.74 11.75 8.78
C SER A 179 20.38 12.04 10.15
N SER A 180 19.77 11.53 11.23
CA SER A 180 20.29 11.66 12.61
C SER A 180 21.26 10.52 13.01
N ASN A 181 21.42 9.49 12.19
CA ASN A 181 22.30 8.34 12.48
C ASN A 181 23.02 7.89 11.22
N LEU A 182 24.11 8.57 10.90
CA LEU A 182 24.91 8.29 9.69
C LEU A 182 25.90 7.13 9.87
N ASN A 183 26.10 6.61 11.08
CA ASN A 183 27.00 5.47 11.34
C ASN A 183 26.59 4.22 10.56
N GLN A 184 25.31 4.06 10.25
CA GLN A 184 24.81 2.96 9.45
C GLN A 184 25.29 3.01 7.99
N LEU A 185 25.58 4.18 7.45
CA LEU A 185 26.19 4.34 6.12
C LEU A 185 27.65 3.88 6.11
N ASP A 186 28.41 4.09 7.18
CA ASP A 186 29.75 3.54 7.31
C ASP A 186 29.71 2.01 7.36
N SER A 187 28.80 1.44 8.13
CA SER A 187 28.58 -0.01 8.16
C SER A 187 28.14 -0.56 6.79
N PHE A 188 27.28 0.16 6.07
CA PHE A 188 26.87 -0.17 4.69
C PHE A 188 28.08 -0.23 3.75
N SER A 189 28.99 0.72 3.86
CA SER A 189 30.20 0.81 3.04
C SER A 189 31.25 -0.24 3.41
N SER A 190 31.50 -0.46 4.71
CA SER A 190 32.62 -1.28 5.21
C SER A 190 32.37 -2.79 5.17
N ASN A 191 31.17 -3.25 4.91
CA ASN A 191 30.83 -4.66 4.93
C ASN A 191 30.71 -5.23 3.52
N SER A 192 31.36 -6.39 3.26
CA SER A 192 31.35 -7.07 1.95
C SER A 192 30.07 -7.88 1.66
N GLY A 193 29.26 -8.18 2.70
CA GLY A 193 28.02 -8.94 2.55
C GLY A 193 26.90 -8.15 1.88
N ILE A 194 25.73 -8.77 1.73
CA ILE A 194 24.53 -8.11 1.21
C ILE A 194 24.10 -7.03 2.19
N ASN A 195 24.14 -5.78 1.74
CA ASN A 195 23.73 -4.61 2.51
C ASN A 195 22.66 -3.83 1.75
N VAL A 196 21.59 -3.47 2.44
CA VAL A 196 20.43 -2.81 1.87
C VAL A 196 20.10 -1.55 2.66
N MET A 197 20.08 -0.41 1.99
CA MET A 197 19.54 0.84 2.53
C MET A 197 18.11 1.02 2.04
N ILE A 198 17.18 1.26 2.95
CA ILE A 198 15.78 1.56 2.62
C ILE A 198 15.58 3.07 2.83
N ILE A 199 15.14 3.78 1.80
CA ILE A 199 15.00 5.24 1.83
C ILE A 199 13.70 5.67 1.15
N ASN A 200 12.99 6.61 1.75
CA ASN A 200 11.82 7.22 1.13
C ASN A 200 12.21 8.52 0.39
N THR A 201 11.42 8.88 -0.63
CA THR A 201 11.71 10.01 -1.51
C THR A 201 11.86 11.34 -0.77
N GLN A 202 11.12 11.56 0.32
CA GLN A 202 11.19 12.79 1.11
C GLN A 202 12.54 13.00 1.79
N ALA A 203 13.29 11.91 2.06
CA ALA A 203 14.57 11.98 2.76
C ALA A 203 15.71 12.58 1.89
N PHE A 204 15.56 12.64 0.56
CA PHE A 204 16.60 13.12 -0.34
C PHE A 204 16.09 14.05 -1.48
N ALA A 205 14.78 14.13 -1.72
CA ALA A 205 14.20 14.93 -2.80
C ALA A 205 14.04 16.41 -2.44
N ALA A 206 15.05 17.02 -1.82
CA ALA A 206 15.06 18.46 -1.57
C ALA A 206 15.26 19.25 -2.86
N SER A 207 14.65 20.43 -2.93
CA SER A 207 14.89 21.38 -4.02
C SER A 207 16.37 21.79 -4.04
N MET A 208 17.07 21.45 -5.11
CA MET A 208 18.51 21.68 -5.30
C MET A 208 18.83 23.07 -5.83
N ASN A 209 18.04 24.09 -5.58
CA ASN A 209 18.42 25.46 -5.87
C ASN A 209 19.51 25.88 -4.87
N GLU A 210 20.75 25.64 -5.25
CA GLU A 210 21.95 26.03 -4.48
C GLU A 210 22.07 27.56 -4.29
N ASP A 211 21.33 28.36 -5.07
CA ASP A 211 21.48 29.83 -5.16
C ASP A 211 20.51 30.66 -4.32
N LYS A 212 19.72 30.06 -3.45
CA LYS A 212 18.88 30.84 -2.55
C LYS A 212 19.14 30.49 -1.10
N ASN A 213 19.96 31.34 -0.45
CA ASN A 213 19.90 31.58 0.98
C ASN A 213 18.49 32.03 1.37
N VAL A 214 17.57 31.08 1.53
CA VAL A 214 16.24 31.32 2.06
C VAL A 214 16.23 30.79 3.49
N GLU A 215 16.63 31.64 4.40
CA GLU A 215 16.21 31.55 5.80
C GLU A 215 14.68 31.41 5.81
N GLY A 216 14.15 30.28 6.30
CA GLY A 216 12.73 30.19 6.65
C GLY A 216 11.92 28.98 6.30
N ARG A 217 12.43 27.91 5.65
CA ARG A 217 11.65 26.67 5.46
C ARG A 217 12.25 25.49 6.22
N LYS A 218 11.73 25.24 7.42
CA LYS A 218 12.13 24.11 8.29
C LYS A 218 11.99 22.71 7.66
N GLY A 219 11.26 22.57 6.55
CA GLY A 219 10.98 21.27 5.92
C GLY A 219 12.09 20.70 5.04
N ASP A 220 12.98 21.54 4.49
CA ASP A 220 14.08 21.11 3.62
C ASP A 220 15.36 20.73 4.37
N ALA A 221 15.43 20.97 5.67
CA ALA A 221 16.66 20.80 6.44
C ALA A 221 17.13 19.35 6.51
N ALA A 222 16.22 18.40 6.76
CA ALA A 222 16.55 16.98 6.86
C ALA A 222 16.99 16.39 5.51
N ALA A 223 16.31 16.76 4.43
CA ALA A 223 16.66 16.31 3.09
C ALA A 223 17.98 16.92 2.56
N ARG A 224 18.43 18.04 3.11
CA ARG A 224 19.73 18.65 2.79
C ARG A 224 20.90 17.95 3.49
N ILE A 225 20.66 17.24 4.59
CA ILE A 225 21.72 16.56 5.37
C ILE A 225 22.49 15.58 4.49
N ILE A 226 21.82 14.87 3.60
CA ILE A 226 22.47 13.89 2.70
C ILE A 226 23.50 14.56 1.76
N TYR A 227 23.37 15.86 1.48
CA TYR A 227 24.23 16.63 0.57
C TYR A 227 25.24 17.52 1.28
N THR A 228 25.18 17.66 2.60
CA THR A 228 26.06 18.54 3.39
C THR A 228 27.20 17.74 4.02
N LYS A 229 28.39 18.36 4.10
CA LYS A 229 29.50 17.82 4.89
C LYS A 229 29.14 17.84 6.37
N ARG A 230 29.45 16.75 7.08
CA ARG A 230 29.15 16.60 8.52
C ARG A 230 30.41 16.23 9.26
N ASP A 231 30.74 16.98 10.30
CA ASP A 231 31.92 16.72 11.12
C ASP A 231 31.79 15.39 11.88
N GLU A 232 30.58 15.08 12.35
CA GLU A 232 30.23 13.80 12.96
C GLU A 232 30.36 12.59 12.02
N PHE A 233 30.53 12.84 10.72
CA PHE A 233 30.70 11.84 9.66
C PHE A 233 32.06 12.01 8.94
N GLY A 234 33.09 12.44 9.67
CA GLY A 234 34.44 12.64 9.14
C GLY A 234 34.51 13.71 8.05
N SER A 235 33.71 14.79 8.16
CA SER A 235 33.61 15.88 7.17
C SER A 235 33.24 15.42 5.74
N ARG A 236 32.64 14.23 5.60
CA ARG A 236 32.15 13.67 4.33
C ARG A 236 30.69 14.03 4.10
N ARG A 237 30.25 14.03 2.83
CA ARG A 237 28.84 14.11 2.46
C ARG A 237 28.27 12.67 2.37
N PRO A 238 27.15 12.37 3.02
CA PRO A 238 26.51 11.05 2.91
C PRO A 238 26.30 10.58 1.48
N ILE A 239 25.90 11.47 0.58
CA ILE A 239 25.68 11.15 -0.84
C ILE A 239 26.94 10.64 -1.55
N ASP A 240 28.12 11.18 -1.22
CA ASP A 240 29.39 10.74 -1.84
C ASP A 240 29.76 9.31 -1.39
N VAL A 241 29.51 8.99 -0.12
CA VAL A 241 29.69 7.63 0.40
C VAL A 241 28.75 6.65 -0.27
N ILE A 242 27.48 7.02 -0.45
CA ILE A 242 26.49 6.19 -1.16
C ILE A 242 26.94 5.98 -2.61
N ALA A 243 27.29 7.04 -3.33
CA ALA A 243 27.70 7.00 -4.72
C ALA A 243 28.96 6.15 -4.95
N ALA A 244 29.92 6.19 -4.00
CA ALA A 244 31.14 5.39 -4.05
C ALA A 244 30.88 3.88 -4.02
N ASN A 245 29.80 3.43 -3.37
CA ASN A 245 29.42 2.01 -3.31
C ASN A 245 28.84 1.48 -4.63
N ARG A 246 28.53 2.33 -5.60
CA ARG A 246 27.93 1.99 -6.90
C ARG A 246 26.69 1.09 -6.71
N PRO A 247 25.66 1.54 -5.99
CA PRO A 247 24.55 0.70 -5.58
C PRO A 247 23.66 0.30 -6.75
N ILE A 248 22.95 -0.82 -6.61
CA ILE A 248 21.81 -1.17 -7.46
C ILE A 248 20.57 -0.54 -6.84
N LEU A 249 19.84 0.27 -7.61
CA LEU A 249 18.59 0.86 -7.14
C LEU A 249 17.41 -0.06 -7.44
N ILE A 250 16.55 -0.22 -6.45
CA ILE A 250 15.25 -0.86 -6.56
C ILE A 250 14.20 0.19 -6.27
N LEU A 251 13.42 0.55 -7.27
CA LEU A 251 12.34 1.53 -7.17
C LEU A 251 11.02 0.79 -7.01
N ASP A 252 10.40 0.94 -5.86
CA ASP A 252 9.08 0.38 -5.57
C ASP A 252 8.00 1.42 -5.88
N GLU A 253 7.12 1.12 -6.84
CA GLU A 253 6.10 2.02 -7.39
C GLU A 253 6.69 3.33 -7.98
N PRO A 254 7.60 3.25 -8.98
CA PRO A 254 8.33 4.41 -9.52
C PRO A 254 7.44 5.50 -10.11
N GLN A 255 6.22 5.20 -10.57
CA GLN A 255 5.25 6.19 -11.06
C GLN A 255 4.82 7.21 -9.99
N LYS A 256 4.97 6.87 -8.70
CA LYS A 256 4.71 7.79 -7.57
C LYS A 256 5.90 8.69 -7.23
N MET A 257 7.06 8.49 -7.86
CA MET A 257 8.30 9.22 -7.56
C MET A 257 8.51 10.46 -8.46
N GLY A 258 7.48 10.87 -9.19
CA GLY A 258 7.50 12.06 -10.05
C GLY A 258 8.02 11.79 -11.48
N LYS A 259 7.90 12.82 -12.33
CA LYS A 259 8.34 12.77 -13.73
C LYS A 259 9.86 12.77 -13.86
N GLU A 260 10.40 12.42 -15.04
CA GLU A 260 11.84 12.29 -15.31
C GLU A 260 12.69 13.52 -14.93
N ASP A 261 12.16 14.72 -15.06
CA ASP A 261 12.87 15.96 -14.70
C ASP A 261 12.61 16.44 -13.28
N SER A 262 11.92 15.63 -12.48
CA SER A 262 11.62 15.98 -11.08
C SER A 262 12.89 16.08 -10.22
N ALA A 263 12.80 16.78 -9.11
CA ALA A 263 13.87 16.86 -8.13
C ALA A 263 14.28 15.45 -7.62
N THR A 264 13.32 14.56 -7.48
CA THR A 264 13.55 13.16 -7.08
C THR A 264 14.43 12.42 -8.10
N GLN A 265 14.13 12.52 -9.39
CA GLN A 265 14.89 11.84 -10.43
C GLN A 265 16.32 12.41 -10.56
N LYS A 266 16.47 13.73 -10.43
CA LYS A 266 17.79 14.38 -10.38
C LYS A 266 18.61 13.94 -9.18
N ALA A 267 17.96 13.75 -8.04
CA ALA A 267 18.60 13.26 -6.83
C ALA A 267 19.02 11.78 -6.94
N LEU A 268 18.20 10.92 -7.54
CA LEU A 268 18.52 9.51 -7.78
C LEU A 268 19.77 9.35 -8.68
N LYS A 269 19.99 10.24 -9.64
CA LYS A 269 21.23 10.24 -10.44
C LYS A 269 22.48 10.44 -9.59
N LYS A 270 22.40 11.22 -8.50
CA LYS A 270 23.53 11.46 -7.59
C LYS A 270 23.93 10.23 -6.78
N PHE A 271 23.07 9.23 -6.66
CA PHE A 271 23.42 7.96 -6.03
C PHE A 271 24.41 7.13 -6.88
N ASN A 272 24.67 7.55 -8.13
CA ASN A 272 25.55 6.87 -9.07
C ASN A 272 25.24 5.37 -9.21
N PRO A 273 23.99 5.00 -9.53
CA PRO A 273 23.58 3.62 -9.54
C PRO A 273 24.26 2.83 -10.67
N LEU A 274 24.54 1.55 -10.40
CA LEU A 274 25.02 0.61 -11.40
C LEU A 274 23.96 0.38 -12.48
N PHE A 275 22.74 0.07 -12.05
CA PHE A 275 21.51 -0.03 -12.84
C PHE A 275 20.29 0.07 -11.91
N THR A 276 19.10 0.09 -12.51
CA THR A 276 17.86 0.28 -11.78
C THR A 276 16.85 -0.82 -12.10
N LEU A 277 16.17 -1.32 -11.07
CA LEU A 277 15.07 -2.27 -11.16
C LEU A 277 13.78 -1.57 -10.71
N ASN A 278 12.80 -1.50 -11.57
CA ASN A 278 11.53 -0.81 -11.36
C ASN A 278 10.43 -1.85 -11.12
N TYR A 279 9.93 -1.96 -9.90
CA TYR A 279 8.84 -2.86 -9.55
C TYR A 279 7.52 -2.10 -9.42
N SER A 280 6.53 -2.44 -10.22
CA SER A 280 5.22 -1.80 -10.21
C SER A 280 4.13 -2.75 -10.70
N ALA A 281 2.87 -2.48 -10.33
CA ALA A 281 1.72 -3.11 -10.98
C ALA A 281 1.38 -2.42 -12.32
N THR A 282 1.76 -1.13 -12.45
CA THR A 282 1.55 -0.34 -13.67
C THR A 282 2.70 0.62 -13.87
N HIS A 283 3.28 0.64 -15.05
CA HIS A 283 4.35 1.57 -15.40
C HIS A 283 3.78 2.75 -16.21
N ALA A 284 3.84 3.97 -15.65
CA ALA A 284 3.42 5.18 -16.37
C ALA A 284 4.29 5.43 -17.63
N LYS A 285 5.55 5.01 -17.59
CA LYS A 285 6.48 4.99 -18.71
C LYS A 285 7.25 3.68 -18.65
N GLN A 286 7.24 2.95 -19.75
CA GLN A 286 8.02 1.73 -19.88
C GLN A 286 9.46 2.04 -20.31
N HIS A 287 10.39 1.33 -19.69
CA HIS A 287 11.79 1.30 -20.07
C HIS A 287 12.09 -0.01 -20.83
N ASN A 288 12.87 -0.90 -20.23
CA ASN A 288 13.09 -2.23 -20.78
C ASN A 288 12.29 -3.24 -19.92
N LEU A 289 11.06 -3.52 -20.35
CA LEU A 289 10.17 -4.44 -19.66
C LEU A 289 10.64 -5.89 -19.86
N ILE A 290 10.89 -6.61 -18.77
CA ILE A 290 11.48 -7.96 -18.81
C ILE A 290 10.60 -9.05 -18.19
N TYR A 291 9.59 -8.65 -17.42
CA TYR A 291 8.66 -9.58 -16.78
C TYR A 291 7.29 -8.92 -16.62
N VAL A 292 6.23 -9.67 -16.89
CA VAL A 292 4.84 -9.22 -16.77
C VAL A 292 4.01 -10.28 -16.03
N LEU A 293 3.35 -9.85 -14.99
CA LEU A 293 2.26 -10.55 -14.30
C LEU A 293 1.16 -9.52 -14.05
N ASP A 294 0.33 -9.30 -15.05
CA ASP A 294 -0.74 -8.31 -15.00
C ASP A 294 -1.94 -8.76 -14.13
N ALA A 295 -2.93 -7.87 -13.98
CA ALA A 295 -4.11 -8.13 -13.15
C ALA A 295 -4.92 -9.33 -13.62
N LEU A 296 -5.05 -9.53 -14.94
CA LEU A 296 -5.81 -10.64 -15.53
C LEU A 296 -5.10 -11.97 -15.30
N ASP A 297 -3.79 -12.02 -15.55
CA ASP A 297 -2.96 -13.19 -15.30
C ASP A 297 -2.93 -13.56 -13.82
N ALA A 298 -2.76 -12.57 -12.94
CA ALA A 298 -2.76 -12.77 -11.49
C ALA A 298 -4.12 -13.32 -11.01
N TYR A 299 -5.22 -12.81 -11.55
CA TYR A 299 -6.56 -13.31 -11.25
C TYR A 299 -6.77 -14.75 -11.77
N ASN A 300 -6.42 -15.02 -13.03
CA ASN A 300 -6.57 -16.36 -13.63
C ASN A 300 -5.75 -17.42 -12.89
N LYS A 301 -4.56 -17.04 -12.40
CA LYS A 301 -3.69 -17.87 -11.56
C LYS A 301 -4.16 -17.94 -10.09
N ARG A 302 -5.25 -17.26 -9.72
CA ARG A 302 -5.81 -17.19 -8.37
C ARG A 302 -4.82 -16.64 -7.32
N LEU A 303 -4.00 -15.70 -7.72
CA LEU A 303 -3.01 -15.05 -6.86
C LEU A 303 -3.58 -13.82 -6.14
N VAL A 304 -4.60 -13.21 -6.73
CA VAL A 304 -5.28 -12.03 -6.20
C VAL A 304 -6.79 -12.25 -6.12
N LYS A 305 -7.47 -11.46 -5.29
CA LYS A 305 -8.93 -11.47 -5.16
C LYS A 305 -9.56 -10.79 -6.37
N LYS A 306 -10.77 -11.22 -6.75
CA LYS A 306 -11.62 -10.46 -7.66
C LYS A 306 -12.00 -9.14 -6.99
N ILE A 307 -11.87 -8.05 -7.75
CA ILE A 307 -12.39 -6.75 -7.34
C ILE A 307 -13.76 -6.56 -7.98
N GLU A 308 -14.77 -6.34 -7.15
CA GLU A 308 -16.12 -6.01 -7.57
C GLU A 308 -16.45 -4.60 -7.03
N VAL A 309 -16.88 -3.72 -7.92
CA VAL A 309 -17.24 -2.35 -7.55
C VAL A 309 -18.75 -2.26 -7.48
N LYS A 310 -19.28 -1.95 -6.30
CA LYS A 310 -20.68 -1.56 -6.10
C LYS A 310 -20.75 -0.04 -6.12
N GLY A 311 -21.43 0.51 -7.11
CA GLY A 311 -21.72 1.94 -7.21
C GLY A 311 -23.10 2.24 -6.65
N PHE A 312 -23.26 3.42 -6.08
CA PHE A 312 -24.54 3.96 -5.67
C PHE A 312 -24.87 5.11 -6.63
N GLU A 313 -25.97 5.00 -7.35
CA GLU A 313 -26.47 6.10 -8.16
C GLU A 313 -27.63 6.80 -7.44
N VAL A 314 -27.50 8.11 -7.23
CA VAL A 314 -28.63 8.95 -6.87
C VAL A 314 -29.36 9.27 -8.15
N LYS A 315 -30.47 8.61 -8.39
CA LYS A 315 -31.34 8.94 -9.51
C LYS A 315 -32.24 10.10 -9.12
N ASN A 316 -31.89 11.30 -9.55
CA ASN A 316 -32.79 12.44 -9.52
C ASN A 316 -33.91 12.19 -10.53
N LEU A 317 -35.01 11.58 -10.11
CA LEU A 317 -36.24 11.54 -10.88
C LEU A 317 -36.76 12.95 -10.98
N ARG A 318 -36.83 13.50 -12.20
CA ARG A 318 -37.24 14.89 -12.45
C ARG A 318 -38.57 15.20 -11.74
N GLY A 319 -38.51 16.07 -10.74
CA GLY A 319 -39.69 16.67 -10.14
C GLY A 319 -40.36 15.90 -9.00
N THR A 320 -39.61 15.07 -8.25
CA THR A 320 -40.17 14.34 -7.13
C THR A 320 -39.24 14.32 -5.92
N ASP A 321 -39.73 14.85 -4.79
CA ASP A 321 -39.05 14.80 -3.48
C ASP A 321 -39.21 13.42 -2.81
N LYS A 322 -39.31 12.33 -3.58
CA LYS A 322 -39.65 10.98 -3.11
C LYS A 322 -38.41 10.23 -2.72
N TYR A 323 -38.24 9.98 -1.45
CA TYR A 323 -37.22 9.06 -0.97
C TYR A 323 -37.69 7.63 -1.20
N LEU A 324 -36.91 6.85 -1.97
CA LEU A 324 -37.05 5.41 -2.13
C LEU A 324 -35.66 4.78 -2.18
N TYR A 325 -35.45 3.74 -1.38
CA TYR A 325 -34.23 2.94 -1.40
C TYR A 325 -34.60 1.46 -1.55
N LEU A 326 -34.14 0.79 -2.61
CA LEU A 326 -34.33 -0.65 -2.81
C LEU A 326 -33.15 -1.41 -2.23
N GLU A 327 -33.32 -1.96 -1.04
CA GLU A 327 -32.28 -2.75 -0.37
C GLU A 327 -32.07 -4.10 -1.04
N SER A 328 -33.14 -4.89 -1.23
CA SER A 328 -33.03 -6.24 -1.71
C SER A 328 -34.31 -6.75 -2.39
N ILE A 329 -34.16 -7.79 -3.23
CA ILE A 329 -35.26 -8.58 -3.75
C ILE A 329 -35.17 -9.99 -3.16
N ILE A 330 -36.18 -10.38 -2.42
CA ILE A 330 -36.25 -11.66 -1.72
C ILE A 330 -36.93 -12.68 -2.62
N ILE A 331 -36.24 -13.80 -2.84
CA ILE A 331 -36.72 -14.91 -3.66
C ILE A 331 -37.08 -16.07 -2.72
N SER A 332 -38.22 -16.64 -2.91
CA SER A 332 -38.68 -17.80 -2.17
C SER A 332 -39.13 -18.93 -3.15
N PRO A 333 -38.85 -20.23 -2.83
CA PRO A 333 -39.30 -21.30 -3.69
C PRO A 333 -40.84 -21.44 -3.82
N LYS A 334 -41.58 -20.84 -2.88
CA LYS A 334 -43.04 -21.01 -2.79
C LYS A 334 -43.83 -19.72 -3.07
N ASN A 335 -43.16 -18.57 -3.06
CA ASN A 335 -43.83 -17.28 -3.20
C ASN A 335 -43.19 -16.46 -4.32
N PRO A 336 -43.95 -15.57 -5.00
CA PRO A 336 -43.38 -14.60 -5.93
C PRO A 336 -42.26 -13.74 -5.30
N PRO A 337 -41.35 -13.19 -6.10
CA PRO A 337 -40.32 -12.27 -5.61
C PRO A 337 -40.95 -11.07 -4.92
N ARG A 338 -40.35 -10.65 -3.81
CA ARG A 338 -40.75 -9.48 -3.03
C ARG A 338 -39.60 -8.49 -2.92
N ALA A 339 -39.90 -7.20 -3.02
CA ALA A 339 -38.91 -6.14 -2.88
C ALA A 339 -38.93 -5.57 -1.47
N LYS A 340 -37.75 -5.48 -0.82
CA LYS A 340 -37.56 -4.77 0.44
C LYS A 340 -37.14 -3.33 0.12
N VAL A 341 -38.04 -2.39 0.38
CA VAL A 341 -37.86 -0.98 0.04
C VAL A 341 -38.01 -0.13 1.30
N GLU A 342 -37.07 0.79 1.52
CA GLU A 342 -37.22 1.84 2.51
C GLU A 342 -37.88 3.06 1.88
N MET A 343 -38.89 3.59 2.52
CA MET A 343 -39.68 4.74 2.09
C MET A 343 -40.09 5.58 3.29
N GLU A 344 -40.48 6.82 3.01
CA GLU A 344 -41.05 7.68 4.04
C GLU A 344 -42.49 7.30 4.31
N VAL A 345 -42.83 7.22 5.60
CA VAL A 345 -44.19 6.89 6.07
C VAL A 345 -44.67 7.98 7.02
N SER A 346 -45.87 8.45 6.77
CA SER A 346 -46.55 9.46 7.61
C SER A 346 -47.15 8.80 8.85
N HIS A 347 -46.78 9.28 10.03
CA HIS A 347 -47.37 8.90 11.30
C HIS A 347 -47.95 10.11 12.02
N GLN A 348 -48.72 9.87 13.08
CA GLN A 348 -49.32 10.94 13.91
C GLN A 348 -48.27 11.91 14.50
N ASN A 349 -47.04 11.41 14.71
CA ASN A 349 -45.92 12.15 15.33
C ASN A 349 -44.87 12.62 14.31
N GLY A 350 -45.18 12.64 13.01
CA GLY A 350 -44.29 13.07 11.94
C GLY A 350 -43.95 11.97 10.93
N THR A 351 -43.12 12.30 9.96
CA THR A 351 -42.66 11.36 8.93
C THR A 351 -41.44 10.57 9.41
N LYS A 352 -41.44 9.25 9.16
CA LYS A 352 -40.30 8.35 9.44
C LYS A 352 -39.98 7.54 8.21
N ARG A 353 -38.73 7.11 8.09
CA ARG A 353 -38.28 6.15 7.08
C ARG A 353 -38.39 4.75 7.63
N GLU A 354 -39.07 3.87 6.90
CA GLU A 354 -39.33 2.49 7.32
C GLU A 354 -39.18 1.54 6.12
N PHE A 355 -38.71 0.31 6.43
CA PHE A 355 -38.64 -0.75 5.45
C PHE A 355 -40.01 -1.42 5.26
N HIS A 356 -40.41 -1.58 4.01
CA HIS A 356 -41.60 -2.29 3.61
C HIS A 356 -41.29 -3.43 2.65
N MET A 357 -41.96 -4.55 2.85
CA MET A 357 -41.97 -5.65 1.89
C MET A 357 -43.07 -5.36 0.85
N LEU A 358 -42.65 -5.20 -0.41
CA LEU A 358 -43.56 -4.91 -1.52
C LEU A 358 -43.78 -6.16 -2.35
N ASP A 359 -45.05 -6.39 -2.69
CA ASP A 359 -45.51 -7.37 -3.67
C ASP A 359 -45.90 -6.65 -4.96
N VAL A 360 -45.95 -7.38 -6.09
CA VAL A 360 -46.55 -6.84 -7.33
C VAL A 360 -48.00 -6.47 -7.07
N GLY A 361 -48.40 -5.25 -7.46
CA GLY A 361 -49.69 -4.65 -7.19
C GLY A 361 -49.74 -3.76 -5.95
N ASP A 362 -48.73 -3.73 -5.11
CA ASP A 362 -48.68 -2.83 -3.95
C ASP A 362 -48.58 -1.37 -4.38
N ASN A 363 -49.40 -0.54 -3.73
CA ASN A 363 -49.45 0.91 -3.97
C ASN A 363 -48.75 1.65 -2.83
N LEU A 364 -47.64 2.33 -3.16
CA LEU A 364 -46.82 3.05 -2.20
C LEU A 364 -47.56 4.23 -1.54
N TYR A 365 -48.51 4.84 -2.24
CA TYR A 365 -49.33 5.91 -1.66
C TYR A 365 -50.05 5.43 -0.39
N TYR A 366 -50.71 4.28 -0.45
CA TYR A 366 -51.40 3.74 0.74
C TYR A 366 -50.44 3.22 1.79
N LYS A 367 -49.35 2.59 1.38
CA LYS A 367 -48.34 2.08 2.32
C LYS A 367 -47.58 3.18 3.06
N SER A 368 -47.44 4.37 2.48
CA SER A 368 -46.81 5.54 3.08
C SER A 368 -47.72 6.34 4.04
N GLY A 369 -48.97 5.91 4.22
CA GLY A 369 -49.97 6.73 4.94
C GLY A 369 -50.46 7.92 4.13
N GLU A 370 -50.73 7.66 2.86
CA GLU A 370 -51.32 8.61 1.90
C GLU A 370 -50.45 9.84 1.58
N MET A 371 -49.12 9.65 1.56
CA MET A 371 -48.21 10.73 1.17
C MET A 371 -48.28 10.98 -0.34
N GLU A 372 -48.64 12.19 -0.73
CA GLU A 372 -48.85 12.62 -2.13
C GLU A 372 -47.65 12.35 -3.04
N GLN A 373 -46.45 12.39 -2.51
CA GLN A 373 -45.21 12.10 -3.25
C GLN A 373 -45.15 10.69 -3.83
N TYR A 374 -45.86 9.72 -3.27
CA TYR A 374 -45.90 8.33 -3.76
C TYR A 374 -47.14 8.04 -4.60
N LYS A 375 -47.93 9.03 -4.95
CA LYS A 375 -49.11 8.86 -5.80
C LYS A 375 -48.74 8.38 -7.20
N GLY A 376 -49.39 7.31 -7.65
CA GLY A 376 -49.08 6.68 -8.94
C GLY A 376 -47.95 5.64 -8.89
N PHE A 377 -47.32 5.44 -7.73
CA PHE A 377 -46.32 4.37 -7.55
C PHE A 377 -46.97 3.06 -7.14
N VAL A 378 -47.37 2.28 -8.14
CA VAL A 378 -47.85 0.91 -7.94
C VAL A 378 -46.81 -0.06 -8.52
N VAL A 379 -46.40 -1.06 -7.77
CA VAL A 379 -45.43 -2.02 -8.24
C VAL A 379 -46.02 -2.84 -9.39
N SER A 380 -45.45 -2.72 -10.58
CA SER A 380 -45.90 -3.46 -11.77
C SER A 380 -45.10 -4.74 -11.98
N GLU A 381 -43.82 -4.74 -11.65
CA GLU A 381 -42.92 -5.89 -11.83
C GLU A 381 -41.78 -5.86 -10.81
N ILE A 382 -41.39 -7.05 -10.36
CA ILE A 382 -40.19 -7.29 -9.54
C ILE A 382 -39.34 -8.33 -10.25
N ASP A 383 -38.22 -7.91 -10.86
CA ASP A 383 -37.31 -8.81 -11.57
C ASP A 383 -36.08 -9.14 -10.70
N PRO A 384 -36.01 -10.34 -10.15
CA PRO A 384 -34.88 -10.76 -9.32
C PRO A 384 -33.59 -11.04 -10.10
N ILE A 385 -33.66 -11.19 -11.43
CA ILE A 385 -32.48 -11.48 -12.27
C ILE A 385 -31.70 -10.19 -12.52
N THR A 386 -32.42 -9.14 -12.92
CA THR A 386 -31.81 -7.81 -13.17
C THR A 386 -31.72 -6.97 -11.90
N GLY A 387 -32.39 -7.37 -10.82
CA GLY A 387 -32.44 -6.61 -9.57
C GLY A 387 -33.26 -5.34 -9.67
N VAL A 388 -34.28 -5.29 -10.52
CA VAL A 388 -35.07 -4.07 -10.81
C VAL A 388 -36.50 -4.25 -10.36
N VAL A 389 -37.05 -3.19 -9.74
CA VAL A 389 -38.48 -3.00 -9.48
C VAL A 389 -39.00 -1.93 -10.43
N THR A 390 -40.08 -2.25 -11.13
CA THR A 390 -40.77 -1.34 -12.07
C THR A 390 -42.12 -0.90 -11.49
N PHE A 391 -42.45 0.36 -11.63
CA PHE A 391 -43.71 0.93 -11.20
C PHE A 391 -44.64 1.23 -12.42
N THR A 392 -45.93 1.29 -12.19
CA THR A 392 -46.95 1.54 -13.25
C THR A 392 -46.80 2.89 -13.93
N ASN A 393 -46.16 3.86 -13.27
CA ASN A 393 -45.85 5.17 -13.84
C ASN A 393 -44.63 5.16 -14.79
N GLY A 394 -43.98 4.01 -14.99
CA GLY A 394 -42.80 3.82 -15.82
C GLY A 394 -41.46 4.05 -15.11
N ASP A 395 -41.47 4.48 -13.85
CA ASP A 395 -40.26 4.62 -13.06
C ASP A 395 -39.69 3.24 -12.68
N THR A 396 -38.39 3.16 -12.55
CA THR A 396 -37.67 1.93 -12.12
C THR A 396 -36.68 2.25 -11.05
N ILE A 397 -36.50 1.32 -10.12
CA ILE A 397 -35.43 1.36 -9.10
C ILE A 397 -34.69 0.04 -9.11
N ARG A 398 -33.36 0.10 -9.06
CA ARG A 398 -32.51 -1.08 -9.01
C ARG A 398 -32.03 -1.34 -7.58
N LYS A 399 -31.71 -2.59 -7.25
CA LYS A 399 -31.10 -2.94 -5.96
C LYS A 399 -29.88 -2.08 -5.68
N GLY A 400 -29.86 -1.41 -4.50
CA GLY A 400 -28.84 -0.46 -4.07
C GLY A 400 -29.09 1.00 -4.52
N ASP A 401 -30.07 1.28 -5.40
CA ASP A 401 -30.36 2.64 -5.82
C ASP A 401 -31.20 3.38 -4.78
N VAL A 402 -30.90 4.68 -4.63
CA VAL A 402 -31.68 5.63 -3.84
C VAL A 402 -32.26 6.69 -4.77
N THR A 403 -33.51 7.04 -4.61
CA THR A 403 -34.19 8.11 -5.39
C THR A 403 -34.75 9.18 -4.47
N GLY A 404 -34.85 10.41 -4.98
CA GLY A 404 -35.49 11.54 -4.29
C GLY A 404 -34.49 12.57 -3.75
N ASP A 405 -34.99 13.45 -2.85
CA ASP A 405 -34.13 14.42 -2.15
C ASP A 405 -33.35 13.71 -1.06
N VAL A 406 -32.10 13.33 -1.41
CA VAL A 406 -31.20 12.57 -0.58
C VAL A 406 -30.15 13.50 -0.01
N SER A 407 -30.16 13.69 1.31
CA SER A 407 -29.09 14.41 1.99
C SER A 407 -27.78 13.64 1.91
N GLU A 408 -26.65 14.32 2.07
CA GLU A 408 -25.35 13.66 2.16
C GLU A 408 -25.33 12.58 3.24
N ASN A 409 -25.94 12.85 4.38
CA ASN A 409 -26.04 11.90 5.48
C ASN A 409 -26.81 10.63 5.13
N ASP A 410 -27.87 10.76 4.33
CA ASP A 410 -28.62 9.61 3.84
C ASP A 410 -27.76 8.73 2.93
N MET A 411 -27.00 9.37 2.04
CA MET A 411 -26.03 8.66 1.19
C MET A 411 -25.00 7.91 2.01
N ARG A 412 -24.43 8.55 3.04
CA ARG A 412 -23.45 7.93 3.93
C ARG A 412 -24.06 6.77 4.70
N ARG A 413 -25.30 6.94 5.18
CA ARG A 413 -26.04 5.89 5.86
C ARG A 413 -26.23 4.66 4.94
N VAL A 414 -26.68 4.85 3.72
CA VAL A 414 -26.86 3.76 2.75
C VAL A 414 -25.51 3.08 2.42
N GLN A 415 -24.44 3.84 2.21
CA GLN A 415 -23.12 3.29 1.96
C GLN A 415 -22.62 2.42 3.13
N ILE A 416 -22.83 2.88 4.37
CA ILE A 416 -22.48 2.14 5.58
C ILE A 416 -23.32 0.87 5.69
N HIS A 417 -24.64 0.98 5.50
CA HIS A 417 -25.59 -0.13 5.53
C HIS A 417 -25.21 -1.25 4.54
N GLU A 418 -25.02 -0.91 3.26
CA GLU A 418 -24.66 -1.88 2.22
C GLU A 418 -23.30 -2.52 2.45
N THR A 419 -22.36 -1.77 3.04
CA THR A 419 -21.06 -2.33 3.40
C THR A 419 -21.17 -3.33 4.53
N ILE A 420 -22.00 -3.06 5.54
CA ILE A 420 -22.28 -3.97 6.66
C ILE A 420 -22.98 -5.24 6.14
N LEU A 421 -23.98 -5.08 5.28
CA LEU A 421 -24.70 -6.20 4.68
C LEU A 421 -23.75 -7.10 3.88
N SER A 422 -22.95 -6.53 3.00
CA SER A 422 -21.94 -7.24 2.21
C SER A 422 -20.88 -7.91 3.10
N HIS A 423 -20.55 -7.28 4.24
CA HIS A 423 -19.63 -7.86 5.22
C HIS A 423 -20.21 -9.13 5.83
N PHE A 424 -21.44 -9.10 6.32
CA PHE A 424 -22.09 -10.28 6.93
C PHE A 424 -22.25 -11.42 5.94
N GLU A 425 -22.68 -11.13 4.70
CA GLU A 425 -22.77 -12.13 3.63
C GLU A 425 -21.42 -12.83 3.44
N LYS A 426 -20.33 -12.06 3.37
CA LYS A 426 -19.00 -12.62 3.14
C LYS A 426 -18.41 -13.29 4.38
N GLU A 427 -18.60 -12.70 5.54
CA GLU A 427 -18.08 -13.22 6.81
C GLU A 427 -18.68 -14.58 7.13
N GLN A 428 -19.99 -14.79 6.91
CA GLN A 428 -20.67 -16.06 7.12
C GLN A 428 -20.06 -17.21 6.28
N GLU A 429 -19.68 -16.91 5.02
CA GLU A 429 -19.01 -17.90 4.16
C GLU A 429 -17.61 -18.23 4.69
N LEU A 430 -16.83 -17.19 5.01
CA LEU A 430 -15.42 -17.32 5.40
C LEU A 430 -15.26 -17.84 6.82
N PHE A 431 -16.21 -17.55 7.72
CA PHE A 431 -16.23 -18.07 9.08
C PHE A 431 -16.19 -19.59 9.13
N LYS A 432 -16.94 -20.27 8.23
CA LYS A 432 -16.92 -21.73 8.09
C LYS A 432 -15.55 -22.29 7.69
N LEU A 433 -14.72 -21.45 7.07
CA LEU A 433 -13.35 -21.78 6.69
C LEU A 433 -12.30 -21.35 7.74
N GLY A 434 -12.73 -20.81 8.88
CA GLY A 434 -11.85 -20.29 9.91
C GLY A 434 -11.11 -18.99 9.50
N ILE A 435 -11.67 -18.24 8.56
CA ILE A 435 -11.09 -16.99 8.05
C ILE A 435 -11.91 -15.81 8.57
N LYS A 436 -11.27 -14.94 9.35
CA LYS A 436 -11.88 -13.70 9.83
C LYS A 436 -11.98 -12.68 8.70
N THR A 437 -13.10 -11.99 8.62
CA THR A 437 -13.36 -10.94 7.62
C THR A 437 -13.15 -9.56 8.25
N LEU A 438 -12.53 -8.64 7.49
CA LEU A 438 -12.38 -7.23 7.84
C LEU A 438 -12.99 -6.36 6.74
N SER A 439 -13.61 -5.25 7.15
CA SER A 439 -14.08 -4.18 6.26
C SER A 439 -13.42 -2.85 6.62
N LEU A 440 -13.06 -2.07 5.60
CA LEU A 440 -12.36 -0.81 5.74
C LEU A 440 -13.21 0.35 5.24
N PHE A 441 -13.41 1.37 6.07
CA PHE A 441 -14.03 2.63 5.71
C PHE A 441 -12.99 3.74 5.61
N PHE A 442 -12.86 4.35 4.44
CA PHE A 442 -12.10 5.58 4.28
C PHE A 442 -13.02 6.78 4.47
N ILE A 443 -12.71 7.63 5.44
CA ILE A 443 -13.48 8.82 5.78
C ILE A 443 -12.74 10.10 5.36
N ASP A 444 -13.51 11.18 5.17
CA ASP A 444 -13.01 12.50 4.82
C ASP A 444 -12.43 13.26 6.03
N GLU A 445 -13.09 13.16 7.20
CA GLU A 445 -12.70 13.86 8.42
C GLU A 445 -12.77 12.95 9.65
N VAL A 446 -11.72 12.98 10.47
CA VAL A 446 -11.66 12.19 11.71
C VAL A 446 -12.78 12.58 12.68
N ALA A 447 -13.14 13.87 12.74
CA ALA A 447 -14.21 14.38 13.59
C ALA A 447 -15.59 13.76 13.30
N LYS A 448 -15.83 13.26 12.08
CA LYS A 448 -17.07 12.53 11.74
C LYS A 448 -17.15 11.13 12.36
N TYR A 449 -16.02 10.55 12.76
CA TYR A 449 -15.99 9.26 13.46
C TYR A 449 -15.70 9.41 14.95
N ARG A 450 -14.74 10.29 15.33
CA ARG A 450 -14.28 10.49 16.72
C ARG A 450 -14.21 11.96 17.07
N GLN A 451 -14.81 12.33 18.19
CA GLN A 451 -14.81 13.67 18.76
C GLN A 451 -14.30 13.62 20.19
N TYR A 452 -14.07 14.77 20.80
CA TYR A 452 -13.65 14.89 22.19
C TYR A 452 -14.50 15.96 22.87
N ASP A 453 -14.91 15.72 24.11
CA ASP A 453 -15.58 16.72 24.95
C ASP A 453 -14.59 17.74 25.56
N GLU A 454 -15.09 18.68 26.35
CA GLU A 454 -14.27 19.70 27.01
C GLU A 454 -13.26 19.10 28.01
N ASP A 455 -13.54 17.93 28.56
CA ASP A 455 -12.69 17.19 29.51
C ASP A 455 -11.69 16.26 28.78
N GLY A 456 -11.76 16.16 27.44
CA GLY A 456 -10.90 15.32 26.62
C GLY A 456 -11.35 13.86 26.52
N ASN A 457 -12.57 13.51 26.95
CA ASN A 457 -13.10 12.17 26.79
C ASN A 457 -13.52 11.92 25.34
N GLU A 458 -13.31 10.71 24.85
CA GLU A 458 -13.68 10.30 23.50
C GLU A 458 -15.21 10.21 23.35
N LEU A 459 -15.72 10.85 22.31
CA LEU A 459 -17.11 10.78 21.88
C LEU A 459 -17.19 10.19 20.48
N LEU A 460 -18.23 9.40 20.22
CA LEU A 460 -18.50 8.87 18.91
C LEU A 460 -19.05 9.98 18.01
N GLY A 461 -18.41 10.16 16.85
CA GLY A 461 -18.87 11.10 15.82
C GLY A 461 -20.07 10.57 15.03
N GLU A 462 -20.52 11.32 14.05
CA GLU A 462 -21.71 11.03 13.25
C GLU A 462 -21.62 9.67 12.53
N TYR A 463 -20.52 9.40 11.82
CA TYR A 463 -20.34 8.14 11.08
C TYR A 463 -20.27 6.91 12.01
N GLY A 464 -19.70 7.08 13.19
CA GLY A 464 -19.69 6.02 14.18
C GLY A 464 -21.10 5.71 14.70
N LYS A 465 -21.90 6.74 14.99
CA LYS A 465 -23.30 6.59 15.42
C LYS A 465 -24.17 5.94 14.34
N ILE A 466 -24.04 6.39 13.08
CA ILE A 466 -24.71 5.77 11.94
C ILE A 466 -24.31 4.31 11.82
N PHE A 467 -23.00 4.00 11.93
CA PHE A 467 -22.51 2.64 11.84
C PHE A 467 -23.14 1.72 12.88
N GLU A 468 -23.15 2.12 14.16
CA GLU A 468 -23.72 1.30 15.23
C GLU A 468 -25.22 1.07 15.03
N GLN A 469 -25.97 2.09 14.58
CA GLN A 469 -27.39 1.97 14.30
C GLN A 469 -27.66 0.99 13.15
N GLU A 470 -26.96 1.16 12.02
CA GLU A 470 -27.11 0.29 10.86
C GLU A 470 -26.61 -1.14 11.12
N TYR A 471 -25.53 -1.30 11.89
CA TYR A 471 -25.01 -2.61 12.29
C TYR A 471 -26.07 -3.40 13.09
N LEU A 472 -26.67 -2.76 14.10
CA LEU A 472 -27.72 -3.39 14.90
C LEU A 472 -28.99 -3.67 14.09
N SER A 473 -29.36 -2.77 13.16
CA SER A 473 -30.49 -2.98 12.25
C SER A 473 -30.27 -4.22 11.38
N VAL A 474 -29.15 -4.27 10.65
CA VAL A 474 -28.82 -5.40 9.77
C VAL A 474 -28.69 -6.70 10.55
N LEU A 475 -28.02 -6.68 11.71
CA LEU A 475 -27.88 -7.85 12.56
C LEU A 475 -29.25 -8.42 12.99
N ASN A 476 -30.14 -7.58 13.48
CA ASN A 476 -31.46 -8.00 13.98
C ASN A 476 -32.33 -8.57 12.84
N GLU A 477 -32.26 -7.97 11.67
CA GLU A 477 -33.06 -8.39 10.50
C GLU A 477 -32.58 -9.72 9.91
N HIS A 478 -31.27 -9.96 9.87
CA HIS A 478 -30.69 -11.12 9.21
C HIS A 478 -30.31 -12.25 10.18
N ARG A 479 -30.40 -12.01 11.48
CA ARG A 479 -29.98 -12.97 12.53
C ARG A 479 -30.57 -14.38 12.36
N THR A 480 -31.82 -14.48 11.95
CA THR A 480 -32.51 -15.77 11.73
C THR A 480 -32.05 -16.51 10.48
N LEU A 481 -31.35 -15.85 9.57
CA LEU A 481 -30.81 -16.39 8.35
C LEU A 481 -29.38 -16.93 8.53
N PHE A 482 -28.73 -16.60 9.65
CA PHE A 482 -27.36 -16.98 9.91
C PHE A 482 -27.25 -18.40 10.51
N ASP A 483 -26.11 -19.03 10.24
CA ASP A 483 -25.75 -20.30 10.90
C ASP A 483 -25.68 -20.11 12.43
N PRO A 484 -26.17 -21.07 13.25
CA PRO A 484 -26.16 -20.93 14.71
C PRO A 484 -24.79 -20.66 15.33
N ALA A 485 -23.71 -21.28 14.79
CA ALA A 485 -22.35 -21.05 15.28
C ALA A 485 -21.86 -19.63 14.95
N TYR A 486 -22.21 -19.12 13.77
CA TYR A 486 -21.91 -17.75 13.39
C TYR A 486 -22.72 -16.74 14.19
N THR A 487 -24.01 -17.01 14.45
CA THR A 487 -24.86 -16.18 15.32
C THR A 487 -24.27 -16.09 16.72
N ALA A 488 -23.84 -17.20 17.31
CA ALA A 488 -23.20 -17.22 18.61
C ALA A 488 -21.89 -16.38 18.65
N TYR A 489 -21.12 -16.40 17.57
CA TYR A 489 -19.94 -15.55 17.41
C TYR A 489 -20.32 -14.06 17.38
N LEU A 490 -21.35 -13.68 16.62
CA LEU A 490 -21.81 -12.30 16.55
C LEU A 490 -22.34 -11.79 17.91
N ASP A 491 -23.08 -12.65 18.62
CA ASP A 491 -23.65 -12.33 19.94
C ASP A 491 -22.62 -12.22 21.06
N SER A 492 -21.41 -12.74 20.84
CA SER A 492 -20.33 -12.68 21.83
C SER A 492 -19.65 -11.32 21.93
N THR A 493 -19.97 -10.38 21.04
CA THR A 493 -19.26 -9.10 20.92
C THR A 493 -20.25 -7.93 20.92
N ASP A 494 -19.94 -6.91 21.74
CA ASP A 494 -20.70 -5.66 21.76
C ASP A 494 -20.46 -4.84 20.50
N VAL A 495 -21.48 -4.11 20.04
CA VAL A 495 -21.38 -3.26 18.85
C VAL A 495 -20.25 -2.22 18.94
N HIS A 496 -19.98 -1.72 20.15
CA HIS A 496 -18.90 -0.74 20.38
C HIS A 496 -17.50 -1.32 20.17
N ASP A 497 -17.33 -2.63 20.28
CA ASP A 497 -16.05 -3.33 20.14
C ASP A 497 -15.79 -3.82 18.71
N VAL A 498 -16.83 -3.93 17.86
CA VAL A 498 -16.68 -4.46 16.49
C VAL A 498 -16.02 -3.49 15.52
N HIS A 499 -15.90 -2.21 15.89
CA HIS A 499 -15.30 -1.22 15.02
C HIS A 499 -14.25 -0.36 15.75
N LYS A 500 -13.19 0.03 15.04
CA LYS A 500 -12.13 0.91 15.57
C LYS A 500 -11.68 1.92 14.53
N GLY A 501 -11.33 3.12 15.01
CA GLY A 501 -10.70 4.17 14.21
C GLY A 501 -9.18 4.11 14.33
N TYR A 502 -8.50 4.13 13.18
CA TYR A 502 -7.05 4.21 13.09
C TYR A 502 -6.67 5.53 12.43
N PHE A 503 -6.26 6.49 13.24
CA PHE A 503 -5.98 7.88 12.86
C PHE A 503 -4.64 8.34 13.41
N SER A 504 -4.11 9.40 12.84
CA SER A 504 -2.95 10.11 13.38
C SER A 504 -3.27 10.69 14.76
N ILE A 505 -2.27 10.75 15.62
CA ILE A 505 -2.43 11.20 17.01
C ILE A 505 -1.62 12.50 17.20
N ASP A 506 -2.23 13.51 17.80
CA ASP A 506 -1.56 14.75 18.18
C ASP A 506 -0.71 14.59 19.46
N LYS A 507 -0.04 15.65 19.89
CA LYS A 507 0.80 15.66 21.09
C LYS A 507 0.03 15.44 22.40
N LYS A 508 -1.29 15.61 22.36
CA LYS A 508 -2.19 15.38 23.51
C LYS A 508 -2.78 13.98 23.51
N GLY A 509 -2.48 13.16 22.47
CA GLY A 509 -3.03 11.83 22.30
C GLY A 509 -4.37 11.79 21.56
N HIS A 510 -4.87 12.91 21.04
CA HIS A 510 -6.13 12.97 20.32
C HIS A 510 -5.95 12.55 18.86
N SER A 511 -6.93 11.82 18.34
CA SER A 511 -7.01 11.45 16.92
C SER A 511 -7.31 12.69 16.06
N VAL A 512 -6.49 12.92 15.05
CA VAL A 512 -6.58 14.10 14.18
C VAL A 512 -6.48 13.70 12.70
N ASN A 513 -6.94 14.59 11.82
CA ASN A 513 -6.70 14.44 10.39
C ASN A 513 -5.21 14.42 10.11
N SER A 514 -4.75 13.45 9.36
CA SER A 514 -3.35 13.40 8.93
C SER A 514 -3.02 14.62 8.10
N SER A 515 -2.05 15.40 8.52
CA SER A 515 -1.47 16.48 7.73
C SER A 515 -0.07 16.09 7.30
N VAL A 516 0.15 16.03 5.99
CA VAL A 516 1.50 15.92 5.44
C VAL A 516 2.17 17.29 5.60
N LYS A 517 2.98 17.45 6.63
CA LYS A 517 3.88 18.63 6.71
C LYS A 517 4.90 18.48 5.59
N ARG A 518 4.81 19.33 4.58
CA ARG A 518 5.83 19.40 3.51
C ARG A 518 7.21 19.54 4.15
N GLY A 519 8.07 18.54 3.95
CA GLY A 519 9.48 18.57 4.33
C GLY A 519 9.82 18.01 5.72
N SER A 520 8.96 17.24 6.36
CA SER A 520 9.28 16.45 7.56
C SER A 520 9.50 14.99 7.16
N ASP A 521 10.60 14.41 7.63
CA ASP A 521 10.87 12.97 7.54
C ASP A 521 9.91 12.14 8.43
N MET A 522 9.12 12.81 9.26
CA MET A 522 8.16 12.23 10.16
C MET A 522 6.75 12.70 9.77
N SER A 523 5.94 11.78 9.28
CA SER A 523 4.50 11.97 9.19
C SER A 523 3.89 11.77 10.57
N ASP A 524 2.86 12.56 10.91
CA ASP A 524 2.06 12.33 12.11
C ASP A 524 1.34 10.96 12.04
N ASP A 525 1.36 10.29 10.89
CA ASP A 525 0.83 8.94 10.65
C ASP A 525 1.65 7.81 11.27
N ILE A 526 2.89 8.04 11.73
CA ILE A 526 3.76 6.97 12.27
C ILE A 526 3.10 6.25 13.44
N SER A 527 2.39 6.97 14.31
CA SER A 527 1.70 6.37 15.46
C SER A 527 0.52 5.48 15.05
N ALA A 528 -0.25 5.89 14.04
CA ALA A 528 -1.34 5.09 13.50
C ALA A 528 -0.81 3.86 12.76
N TYR A 529 0.27 4.02 12.00
CA TYR A 529 0.97 2.93 11.33
C TYR A 529 1.55 1.91 12.32
N ASP A 530 2.26 2.37 13.34
CA ASP A 530 2.81 1.49 14.37
C ASP A 530 1.72 0.65 15.05
N LEU A 531 0.58 1.27 15.34
CA LEU A 531 -0.55 0.59 15.95
C LEU A 531 -1.13 -0.50 15.03
N ILE A 532 -1.31 -0.19 13.74
CA ILE A 532 -1.86 -1.11 12.75
C ILE A 532 -0.88 -2.25 12.42
N LEU A 533 0.41 -1.92 12.23
CA LEU A 533 1.43 -2.93 11.93
C LEU A 533 1.70 -3.85 13.11
N LYS A 534 1.73 -3.32 14.34
CA LYS A 534 1.88 -4.11 15.57
C LYS A 534 0.68 -5.02 15.81
N ASN A 535 -0.54 -4.57 15.44
CA ASN A 535 -1.78 -5.31 15.64
C ASN A 535 -2.22 -6.12 14.42
N LYS A 536 -1.48 -6.10 13.31
CA LYS A 536 -1.85 -6.80 12.07
C LYS A 536 -2.19 -8.27 12.30
N GLU A 537 -1.32 -8.98 13.01
CA GLU A 537 -1.53 -10.41 13.33
C GLU A 537 -2.71 -10.62 14.28
N ARG A 538 -2.88 -9.72 15.24
CA ARG A 538 -4.01 -9.77 16.19
C ARG A 538 -5.33 -9.55 15.48
N LEU A 539 -5.40 -8.62 14.51
CA LEU A 539 -6.60 -8.38 13.70
C LEU A 539 -7.04 -9.60 12.88
N LEU A 540 -6.15 -10.57 12.63
CA LEU A 540 -6.49 -11.82 11.94
C LEU A 540 -7.11 -12.87 12.87
N SER A 541 -7.02 -12.70 14.19
CA SER A 541 -7.58 -13.60 15.19
C SER A 541 -9.05 -13.31 15.45
N PHE A 542 -9.85 -14.35 15.66
CA PHE A 542 -11.23 -14.23 16.14
C PHE A 542 -11.33 -13.75 17.60
N GLU A 543 -10.22 -13.81 18.37
CA GLU A 543 -10.16 -13.25 19.73
C GLU A 543 -10.20 -11.71 19.76
N GLU A 544 -9.78 -11.06 18.66
CA GLU A 544 -9.91 -9.60 18.51
C GLU A 544 -11.30 -9.28 17.96
N PRO A 545 -12.15 -8.55 18.68
CA PRO A 545 -13.53 -8.28 18.27
C PRO A 545 -13.64 -7.36 17.04
N THR A 546 -12.62 -6.53 16.78
CA THR A 546 -12.64 -5.56 15.68
C THR A 546 -12.78 -6.25 14.33
N ARG A 547 -13.82 -5.88 13.57
CA ARG A 547 -14.11 -6.35 12.23
C ARG A 547 -14.22 -5.22 11.21
N PHE A 548 -14.55 -4.01 11.68
CA PHE A 548 -14.67 -2.81 10.87
C PHE A 548 -13.63 -1.77 11.28
N ILE A 549 -12.96 -1.22 10.30
CA ILE A 549 -11.85 -0.29 10.50
C ILE A 549 -12.18 1.02 9.82
N PHE A 550 -12.12 2.13 10.55
CA PHE A 550 -12.24 3.48 10.01
C PHE A 550 -10.87 4.13 9.93
N SER A 551 -10.56 4.72 8.77
CA SER A 551 -9.28 5.39 8.54
C SER A 551 -9.45 6.64 7.66
N HIS A 552 -8.65 7.66 7.91
CA HIS A 552 -8.65 8.88 7.10
C HIS A 552 -7.67 8.76 5.93
N SER A 553 -6.39 8.61 6.18
CA SER A 553 -5.35 8.50 5.16
C SER A 553 -4.31 7.42 5.47
N ALA A 554 -4.20 7.03 6.72
CA ALA A 554 -3.12 6.16 7.21
C ALA A 554 -3.05 4.79 6.52
N LEU A 555 -4.14 4.27 5.99
CA LEU A 555 -4.22 2.97 5.33
C LEU A 555 -4.31 3.03 3.79
N ARG A 556 -4.13 4.20 3.19
CA ARG A 556 -4.18 4.35 1.72
C ARG A 556 -3.04 3.62 1.01
N GLU A 557 -1.90 3.50 1.67
CA GLU A 557 -0.69 2.90 1.10
C GLU A 557 0.03 2.01 2.12
N GLY A 558 0.63 0.93 1.65
CA GLY A 558 1.51 0.08 2.45
C GLY A 558 0.84 -0.87 3.45
N TRP A 559 -0.50 -0.90 3.52
CA TRP A 559 -1.21 -1.86 4.33
C TRP A 559 -1.74 -3.01 3.47
N ASP A 560 -1.17 -4.20 3.67
CA ASP A 560 -1.51 -5.43 2.96
C ASP A 560 -2.13 -6.46 3.92
N ASN A 561 -3.32 -6.21 4.42
CA ASN A 561 -4.02 -7.21 5.22
C ASN A 561 -4.85 -8.12 4.30
N PRO A 562 -4.54 -9.44 4.24
CA PRO A 562 -5.23 -10.36 3.33
C PRO A 562 -6.70 -10.58 3.68
N ASN A 563 -7.12 -10.22 4.89
CA ASN A 563 -8.48 -10.44 5.39
C ASN A 563 -9.40 -9.23 5.17
N VAL A 564 -8.95 -8.16 4.53
CA VAL A 564 -9.84 -7.08 4.08
C VAL A 564 -10.56 -7.52 2.82
N PHE A 565 -11.88 -7.64 2.90
CA PHE A 565 -12.73 -8.09 1.80
C PHE A 565 -13.65 -7.00 1.28
N GLN A 566 -13.99 -5.99 2.09
CA GLN A 566 -14.77 -4.82 1.69
C GLN A 566 -14.01 -3.53 1.94
N ILE A 567 -14.13 -2.59 1.03
CA ILE A 567 -13.61 -1.23 1.17
C ILE A 567 -14.73 -0.26 0.78
N CYS A 568 -15.07 0.63 1.67
CA CYS A 568 -16.03 1.70 1.44
C CYS A 568 -15.35 3.06 1.56
N THR A 569 -15.63 3.96 0.63
CA THR A 569 -15.11 5.33 0.68
C THR A 569 -16.25 6.30 0.99
N LEU A 570 -16.22 6.87 2.20
CA LEU A 570 -17.17 7.88 2.68
C LEU A 570 -16.58 9.29 2.45
N LYS A 571 -16.31 9.64 1.19
CA LYS A 571 -15.73 10.93 0.80
C LYS A 571 -16.57 11.58 -0.31
N HIS A 572 -16.46 12.90 -0.44
CA HIS A 572 -17.00 13.57 -1.62
C HIS A 572 -16.27 13.10 -2.89
N SER A 573 -16.99 13.01 -4.01
CA SER A 573 -16.46 12.58 -5.30
C SER A 573 -15.41 13.53 -5.89
N ASP A 574 -15.28 14.73 -5.35
CA ASP A 574 -14.40 15.80 -5.85
C ASP A 574 -13.12 15.98 -5.04
N SER A 575 -12.82 15.07 -4.11
CA SER A 575 -11.62 15.16 -3.23
C SER A 575 -10.59 14.05 -3.48
#